data_f2c9c31c2e980a948a2bc4c5c2fb9919
#
_entry.id   f2c9c31c2e980a948a2bc4c5c2fb9919
#
_cell.length_a   1.000
_cell.length_b   1.000
_cell.length_c   1.000
_cell.angle_alpha   90.00
_cell.angle_beta   90.00
_cell.angle_gamma   90.00
#
_symmetry.space_group_name_H-M   'P 1'
#
loop_
_entity.id
_entity.type
_entity.pdbx_description
1 polymer ?
#
loop_
_entity_poly.entity_id
_entity_poly.type
_entity_poly.pdbx_seq_one_letter_code
_entity_poly.pdbx_strand_id
1 'polypeptide(L)'
;MTTPANTQDATDLLAKLIAFDTTSAKSNLDLVAFVRDYLDRHGIASTLVPNGDDKKACLFATIGEGERGVGLSGHSDCVPVTGQSWTSDPFTLTERNGKLYGRGTCDMKGFIACVLASVPLFKSAPLAEPIHLLFSYDEEVGCLGVRPMIARLGQDLPRPRVVIVGEPTSMQVIDGHKCIDVFRTTVTGKEAHSSIPAIGVNAISAASKLVDEIDRMAAEVAKTENDPHFDPPHSTVMVAMVDGGTAPNIVPRNCDVLWQLRGLPGTMAKDVSARLAAFADKALLPDMRAVAPNAAVNTKTETAVPAFSAGPDSEAVSLAMTLTGANRTCGVSYATEAGLFQDAGCPAVVCGPGSIEQAHSADEYVSKAQIESCLEFLAKLTDLMSA
;
A
#
# COMPACT_ATOMS: atom_id res chain seq x y z
N MET A 1 -18.34 -25.56 14.36
CA MET A 1 -17.83 -24.19 14.15
C MET A 1 -16.98 -23.83 15.35
N THR A 2 -15.77 -23.44 15.07
CA THR A 2 -14.80 -22.99 16.08
C THR A 2 -15.26 -21.67 16.70
N THR A 3 -15.08 -21.51 18.02
CA THR A 3 -15.39 -20.24 18.70
C THR A 3 -14.35 -19.20 18.32
N PRO A 4 -14.72 -18.01 17.82
CA PRO A 4 -13.78 -16.94 17.54
C PRO A 4 -12.95 -16.54 18.75
N ALA A 5 -11.77 -15.97 18.52
CA ALA A 5 -10.99 -15.36 19.58
C ALA A 5 -11.77 -14.21 20.24
N ASN A 6 -11.41 -13.87 21.49
CA ASN A 6 -12.11 -12.85 22.24
C ASN A 6 -11.79 -11.44 21.69
N THR A 7 -12.81 -10.64 21.46
CA THR A 7 -12.68 -9.24 21.02
C THR A 7 -11.85 -8.41 21.98
N GLN A 8 -11.91 -8.69 23.30
CA GLN A 8 -11.08 -7.98 24.27
C GLN A 8 -9.60 -8.29 24.11
N ASP A 9 -9.24 -9.56 23.84
CA ASP A 9 -7.85 -9.95 23.58
C ASP A 9 -7.29 -9.24 22.35
N ALA A 10 -8.10 -9.14 21.28
CA ALA A 10 -7.72 -8.38 20.08
C ALA A 10 -7.58 -6.86 20.37
N THR A 11 -8.47 -6.30 21.22
CA THR A 11 -8.40 -4.91 21.64
C THR A 11 -7.14 -4.63 22.46
N ASP A 12 -6.79 -5.52 23.39
CA ASP A 12 -5.61 -5.39 24.25
C ASP A 12 -4.31 -5.50 23.42
N LEU A 13 -4.28 -6.41 22.44
CA LEU A 13 -3.17 -6.52 21.47
C LEU A 13 -3.08 -5.28 20.59
N LEU A 14 -4.21 -4.78 20.08
CA LEU A 14 -4.24 -3.54 19.31
C LEU A 14 -3.69 -2.37 20.12
N ALA A 15 -4.06 -2.25 21.39
CA ALA A 15 -3.52 -1.21 22.27
C ALA A 15 -1.99 -1.27 22.38
N LYS A 16 -1.42 -2.48 22.45
CA LYS A 16 0.04 -2.68 22.44
C LYS A 16 0.67 -2.28 21.09
N LEU A 17 0.06 -2.68 19.97
CA LEU A 17 0.57 -2.37 18.64
C LEU A 17 0.49 -0.87 18.33
N ILE A 18 -0.57 -0.18 18.76
CA ILE A 18 -0.73 1.27 18.59
C ILE A 18 0.31 2.06 19.38
N ALA A 19 0.72 1.57 20.56
CA ALA A 19 1.72 2.24 21.39
C ALA A 19 3.11 2.32 20.73
N PHE A 20 3.39 1.51 19.71
CA PHE A 20 4.58 1.64 18.89
C PHE A 20 4.35 2.65 17.77
N ASP A 21 5.04 3.79 17.83
CA ASP A 21 5.07 4.74 16.72
C ASP A 21 5.96 4.20 15.60
N THR A 22 5.34 3.47 14.70
CA THR A 22 5.96 2.90 13.49
C THR A 22 5.65 3.71 12.25
N THR A 23 5.53 5.04 12.37
CA THR A 23 5.49 5.92 11.18
C THR A 23 6.59 5.51 10.20
N SER A 24 6.29 5.41 8.90
CA SER A 24 7.20 4.79 7.90
C SER A 24 8.61 5.38 7.86
N ALA A 25 8.81 6.61 8.36
CA ALA A 25 10.15 7.19 8.52
C ALA A 25 10.92 6.63 9.74
N LYS A 26 10.29 5.82 10.60
CA LYS A 26 10.86 5.28 11.85
C LYS A 26 11.10 3.77 11.73
N SER A 27 11.81 3.23 12.73
CA SER A 27 11.99 1.78 12.88
C SER A 27 10.70 1.09 13.31
N ASN A 28 10.47 -0.14 12.84
CA ASN A 28 9.41 -1.01 13.32
C ASN A 28 9.93 -2.14 14.24
N LEU A 29 11.22 -2.15 14.57
CA LEU A 29 11.87 -3.29 15.24
C LEU A 29 11.30 -3.57 16.63
N ASP A 30 10.89 -2.55 17.39
CA ASP A 30 10.30 -2.76 18.72
C ASP A 30 8.93 -3.46 18.62
N LEU A 31 8.10 -3.07 17.62
CA LEU A 31 6.85 -3.77 17.32
C LEU A 31 7.11 -5.21 16.87
N VAL A 32 8.07 -5.41 15.97
CA VAL A 32 8.45 -6.74 15.47
C VAL A 32 8.97 -7.62 16.61
N ALA A 33 9.78 -7.07 17.52
CA ALA A 33 10.25 -7.78 18.70
C ALA A 33 9.08 -8.21 19.61
N PHE A 34 8.13 -7.29 19.86
CA PHE A 34 6.91 -7.61 20.60
C PHE A 34 6.11 -8.77 19.97
N VAL A 35 5.89 -8.72 18.66
CA VAL A 35 5.17 -9.76 17.92
C VAL A 35 5.93 -11.09 17.97
N ARG A 36 7.23 -11.08 17.76
CA ARG A 36 8.08 -12.28 17.87
C ARG A 36 7.99 -12.89 19.26
N ASP A 37 8.15 -12.09 20.33
CA ASP A 37 8.07 -12.57 21.70
C ASP A 37 6.66 -13.10 22.03
N TYR A 38 5.61 -12.54 21.42
CA TYR A 38 4.25 -13.07 21.53
C TYR A 38 4.15 -14.45 20.88
N LEU A 39 4.65 -14.63 19.67
CA LEU A 39 4.64 -15.91 18.95
C LEU A 39 5.50 -16.96 19.64
N ASP A 40 6.66 -16.59 20.16
CA ASP A 40 7.57 -17.48 20.91
C ASP A 40 6.89 -18.05 22.18
N ARG A 41 6.10 -17.23 22.89
CA ARG A 41 5.31 -17.70 24.05
C ARG A 41 4.25 -18.73 23.67
N HIS A 42 3.80 -18.75 22.41
CA HIS A 42 2.89 -19.76 21.88
C HIS A 42 3.64 -20.92 21.20
N GLY A 43 4.98 -20.96 21.29
CA GLY A 43 5.80 -22.00 20.68
C GLY A 43 5.83 -21.94 19.15
N ILE A 44 5.70 -20.74 18.56
CA ILE A 44 5.72 -20.49 17.12
C ILE A 44 7.00 -19.74 16.80
N ALA A 45 7.90 -20.40 16.05
CA ALA A 45 9.11 -19.76 15.55
C ALA A 45 8.80 -18.78 14.43
N SER A 46 9.53 -17.66 14.38
CA SER A 46 9.42 -16.67 13.33
C SER A 46 10.77 -16.37 12.69
N THR A 47 10.74 -16.00 11.42
CA THR A 47 11.90 -15.55 10.63
C THR A 47 11.78 -14.06 10.38
N LEU A 48 12.83 -13.31 10.71
CA LEU A 48 12.91 -11.90 10.38
C LEU A 48 13.59 -11.72 9.02
N VAL A 49 13.04 -10.80 8.22
CA VAL A 49 13.63 -10.37 6.95
C VAL A 49 13.97 -8.89 7.08
N PRO A 50 15.22 -8.57 7.47
CA PRO A 50 15.63 -7.19 7.68
C PRO A 50 15.72 -6.41 6.36
N ASN A 51 15.60 -5.09 6.45
CA ASN A 51 15.98 -4.21 5.35
C ASN A 51 17.52 -4.05 5.27
N GLY A 52 17.98 -3.35 4.20
CA GLY A 52 19.41 -3.24 3.91
C GLY A 52 20.27 -2.49 4.94
N ASP A 53 19.64 -1.73 5.87
CA ASP A 53 20.34 -1.00 6.96
C ASP A 53 20.00 -1.53 8.36
N ASP A 54 19.31 -2.67 8.45
CA ASP A 54 18.90 -3.36 9.68
C ASP A 54 18.05 -2.51 10.65
N LYS A 55 17.39 -1.47 10.15
CA LYS A 55 16.51 -0.62 10.97
C LYS A 55 15.06 -1.03 10.95
N LYS A 56 14.67 -1.90 10.01
CA LYS A 56 13.33 -2.43 9.84
C LYS A 56 13.38 -3.91 9.48
N ALA A 57 12.32 -4.63 9.75
CA ALA A 57 12.22 -6.03 9.35
C ALA A 57 10.76 -6.42 9.05
N CYS A 58 10.57 -7.30 8.06
CA CYS A 58 9.38 -8.12 8.00
C CYS A 58 9.49 -9.28 8.99
N LEU A 59 8.33 -9.79 9.41
CA LEU A 59 8.23 -11.01 10.19
C LEU A 59 7.44 -12.05 9.40
N PHE A 60 8.01 -13.24 9.25
CA PHE A 60 7.34 -14.41 8.70
C PHE A 60 7.22 -15.49 9.76
N ALA A 61 6.04 -16.11 9.92
CA ALA A 61 5.84 -17.25 10.81
C ALA A 61 4.87 -18.26 10.20
N THR A 62 5.00 -19.54 10.58
CA THR A 62 4.12 -20.62 10.12
C THR A 62 3.50 -21.31 11.33
N ILE A 63 2.19 -21.52 11.29
CA ILE A 63 1.41 -22.26 12.29
C ILE A 63 0.83 -23.49 11.58
N GLY A 64 1.11 -24.67 12.09
CA GLY A 64 0.80 -25.95 11.44
C GLY A 64 2.00 -26.50 10.68
N GLU A 65 1.80 -27.60 9.96
CA GLU A 65 2.84 -28.28 9.18
C GLU A 65 2.56 -28.15 7.67
N GLY A 66 3.61 -28.11 6.86
CA GLY A 66 3.54 -28.02 5.41
C GLY A 66 4.02 -26.69 4.84
N GLU A 67 4.08 -26.62 3.52
CA GLU A 67 4.62 -25.45 2.79
C GLU A 67 3.52 -24.62 2.12
N ARG A 68 2.40 -25.25 1.77
CA ARG A 68 1.30 -24.61 1.04
C ARG A 68 0.12 -24.41 1.96
N GLY A 69 -0.13 -23.21 2.34
CA GLY A 69 -1.27 -22.85 3.21
C GLY A 69 -1.80 -21.48 2.87
N VAL A 70 -2.49 -20.86 3.81
CA VAL A 70 -3.04 -19.52 3.65
C VAL A 70 -2.12 -18.50 4.32
N GLY A 71 -1.68 -17.50 3.57
CA GLY A 71 -0.96 -16.34 4.08
C GLY A 71 -1.91 -15.26 4.59
N LEU A 72 -1.65 -14.72 5.77
CA LEU A 72 -2.29 -13.54 6.34
C LEU A 72 -1.29 -12.41 6.34
N SER A 73 -1.47 -11.45 5.43
CA SER A 73 -0.55 -10.32 5.23
C SER A 73 -1.08 -9.03 5.84
N GLY A 74 -0.19 -8.30 6.50
CA GLY A 74 -0.47 -6.97 7.01
C GLY A 74 0.78 -6.16 7.24
N HIS A 75 0.71 -4.83 6.99
CA HIS A 75 1.82 -3.93 7.25
C HIS A 75 1.79 -3.36 8.68
N SER A 76 2.98 -3.14 9.22
CA SER A 76 3.17 -2.66 10.59
C SER A 76 3.43 -1.17 10.69
N ASP A 77 3.74 -0.52 9.56
CA ASP A 77 3.96 0.92 9.51
C ASP A 77 2.64 1.69 9.41
N CYS A 78 2.71 3.00 9.50
CA CYS A 78 1.58 3.90 9.39
C CYS A 78 2.02 5.28 8.91
N VAL A 79 1.08 6.07 8.37
CA VAL A 79 1.34 7.44 7.92
C VAL A 79 1.60 8.40 9.10
N PRO A 80 2.33 9.51 8.86
CA PRO A 80 2.59 10.52 9.89
C PRO A 80 1.31 11.15 10.46
N VAL A 81 1.38 11.59 11.71
CA VAL A 81 0.33 12.35 12.40
C VAL A 81 0.61 13.86 12.44
N THR A 82 1.77 14.27 11.94
CA THR A 82 2.20 15.68 11.94
C THR A 82 1.25 16.56 11.16
N GLY A 83 0.84 17.68 11.75
CA GLY A 83 -0.09 18.64 11.14
C GLY A 83 -1.57 18.24 11.22
N GLN A 84 -1.90 17.12 11.86
CA GLN A 84 -3.27 16.67 12.07
C GLN A 84 -3.77 17.06 13.48
N SER A 85 -5.06 17.41 13.57
CA SER A 85 -5.70 17.80 14.85
C SER A 85 -6.40 16.58 15.47
N TRP A 86 -5.69 15.85 16.33
CA TRP A 86 -6.21 14.69 17.05
C TRP A 86 -6.92 15.10 18.35
N THR A 87 -8.04 14.43 18.67
CA THR A 87 -8.77 14.66 19.94
C THR A 87 -8.24 13.80 21.10
N SER A 88 -7.41 12.81 20.83
CA SER A 88 -6.67 11.97 21.78
C SER A 88 -5.26 11.71 21.25
N ASP A 89 -4.35 11.22 22.10
CA ASP A 89 -3.02 10.81 21.64
C ASP A 89 -3.12 9.71 20.57
N PRO A 90 -2.60 9.91 19.37
CA PRO A 90 -2.70 8.96 18.25
C PRO A 90 -2.02 7.63 18.52
N PHE A 91 -1.07 7.55 19.46
CA PHE A 91 -0.36 6.33 19.83
C PHE A 91 -0.82 5.74 21.19
N THR A 92 -1.99 6.18 21.66
CA THR A 92 -2.67 5.64 22.83
C THR A 92 -4.09 5.23 22.44
N LEU A 93 -4.35 3.91 22.37
CA LEU A 93 -5.67 3.40 21.98
C LEU A 93 -6.75 3.97 22.90
N THR A 94 -7.74 4.62 22.32
CA THR A 94 -8.85 5.23 23.05
C THR A 94 -10.18 4.63 22.59
N GLU A 95 -10.91 3.99 23.51
CA GLU A 95 -12.26 3.46 23.19
C GLU A 95 -13.32 4.53 23.47
N ARG A 96 -14.17 4.81 22.47
CA ARG A 96 -15.34 5.71 22.59
C ARG A 96 -16.48 5.21 21.71
N ASN A 97 -17.67 5.02 22.27
CA ASN A 97 -18.88 4.64 21.51
C ASN A 97 -18.72 3.41 20.62
N GLY A 98 -18.04 2.37 21.09
CA GLY A 98 -17.80 1.13 20.33
C GLY A 98 -16.79 1.27 19.20
N LYS A 99 -16.00 2.36 19.18
CA LYS A 99 -14.91 2.61 18.25
C LYS A 99 -13.58 2.68 19.00
N LEU A 100 -12.54 2.15 18.38
CA LEU A 100 -11.17 2.11 18.88
C LEU A 100 -10.34 3.11 18.08
N TYR A 101 -9.98 4.24 18.70
CA TYR A 101 -9.26 5.35 18.07
C TYR A 101 -7.75 5.24 18.29
N GLY A 102 -6.98 5.53 17.24
CA GLY A 102 -5.52 5.56 17.24
C GLY A 102 -4.97 5.43 15.82
N ARG A 103 -3.76 5.93 15.57
CA ARG A 103 -3.10 5.80 14.26
C ARG A 103 -2.73 4.34 13.99
N GLY A 104 -3.17 3.82 12.82
CA GLY A 104 -2.99 2.44 12.44
C GLY A 104 -4.07 1.49 12.99
N THR A 105 -5.11 1.98 13.69
CA THR A 105 -6.20 1.13 14.18
C THR A 105 -6.99 0.52 13.03
N CYS A 106 -7.18 1.28 11.97
CA CYS A 106 -7.85 0.88 10.74
C CYS A 106 -6.83 0.37 9.70
N ASP A 107 -5.71 1.08 9.56
CA ASP A 107 -4.71 0.87 8.51
C ASP A 107 -3.33 0.61 9.13
N MET A 108 -2.90 -0.68 9.35
CA MET A 108 -3.81 -1.84 9.39
C MET A 108 -3.48 -2.75 10.60
N LYS A 109 -3.01 -2.12 11.73
CA LYS A 109 -2.67 -2.88 12.96
C LYS A 109 -3.89 -3.57 13.58
N GLY A 110 -5.12 -3.12 13.26
CA GLY A 110 -6.36 -3.79 13.66
C GLY A 110 -6.44 -5.22 13.12
N PHE A 111 -6.11 -5.43 11.85
CA PHE A 111 -6.02 -6.77 11.27
C PHE A 111 -4.92 -7.60 11.94
N ILE A 112 -3.72 -7.03 12.11
CA ILE A 112 -2.61 -7.72 12.79
C ILE A 112 -3.04 -8.15 14.21
N ALA A 113 -3.73 -7.29 14.96
CA ALA A 113 -4.24 -7.61 16.30
C ALA A 113 -5.24 -8.77 16.28
N CYS A 114 -6.15 -8.82 15.31
CA CYS A 114 -7.08 -9.94 15.12
C CYS A 114 -6.35 -11.25 14.81
N VAL A 115 -5.34 -11.20 13.93
CA VAL A 115 -4.51 -12.36 13.59
C VAL A 115 -3.78 -12.87 14.83
N LEU A 116 -3.14 -11.99 15.60
CA LEU A 116 -2.42 -12.37 16.83
C LEU A 116 -3.37 -12.93 17.88
N ALA A 117 -4.55 -12.33 18.10
CA ALA A 117 -5.56 -12.84 19.02
C ALA A 117 -6.04 -14.25 18.63
N SER A 118 -6.00 -14.58 17.33
CA SER A 118 -6.39 -15.88 16.79
C SER A 118 -5.27 -16.94 16.86
N VAL A 119 -4.03 -16.57 17.20
CA VAL A 119 -2.88 -17.51 17.29
C VAL A 119 -3.15 -18.70 18.21
N PRO A 120 -3.72 -18.55 19.43
CA PRO A 120 -4.04 -19.71 20.29
C PRO A 120 -5.04 -20.67 19.62
N LEU A 121 -6.00 -20.11 18.88
CA LEU A 121 -6.98 -20.87 18.12
C LEU A 121 -6.30 -21.67 16.99
N PHE A 122 -5.51 -21.02 16.14
CA PHE A 122 -4.76 -21.67 15.07
C PHE A 122 -3.86 -22.79 15.60
N LYS A 123 -3.18 -22.54 16.72
CA LYS A 123 -2.26 -23.51 17.34
C LYS A 123 -2.97 -24.74 17.90
N SER A 124 -4.19 -24.58 18.42
CA SER A 124 -4.95 -25.70 19.01
C SER A 124 -5.74 -26.52 17.99
N ALA A 125 -5.94 -25.98 16.79
CA ALA A 125 -6.68 -26.63 15.72
C ALA A 125 -5.85 -27.75 15.03
N PRO A 126 -6.48 -28.85 14.61
CA PRO A 126 -5.80 -29.89 13.83
C PRO A 126 -5.66 -29.46 12.36
N LEU A 127 -4.86 -28.43 12.11
CA LEU A 127 -4.71 -27.85 10.76
C LEU A 127 -4.19 -28.90 9.77
N ALA A 128 -4.93 -29.13 8.69
CA ALA A 128 -4.51 -29.93 7.54
C ALA A 128 -3.56 -29.16 6.60
N GLU A 129 -3.67 -27.84 6.61
CA GLU A 129 -2.76 -26.92 5.90
C GLU A 129 -2.33 -25.77 6.83
N PRO A 130 -1.09 -25.29 6.72
CA PRO A 130 -0.59 -24.25 7.62
C PRO A 130 -1.23 -22.89 7.37
N ILE A 131 -1.17 -22.03 8.39
CA ILE A 131 -1.45 -20.61 8.32
C ILE A 131 -0.12 -19.88 8.44
N HIS A 132 0.21 -19.03 7.44
CA HIS A 132 1.42 -18.22 7.42
C HIS A 132 1.09 -16.79 7.81
N LEU A 133 1.89 -16.18 8.69
CA LEU A 133 1.82 -14.77 9.06
C LEU A 133 2.91 -14.02 8.31
N LEU A 134 2.51 -12.98 7.56
CA LEU A 134 3.39 -12.18 6.72
C LEU A 134 3.23 -10.70 7.12
N PHE A 135 4.03 -10.24 8.09
CA PHE A 135 3.95 -8.85 8.54
C PHE A 135 5.09 -8.04 7.95
N SER A 136 4.71 -6.98 7.23
CA SER A 136 5.61 -6.12 6.46
C SER A 136 5.82 -4.75 7.12
N TYR A 137 6.56 -3.90 6.45
CA TYR A 137 6.83 -2.50 6.76
C TYR A 137 6.91 -1.70 5.46
N ASP A 138 6.88 -0.36 5.53
CA ASP A 138 6.99 0.56 4.38
C ASP A 138 5.98 0.27 3.26
N GLU A 139 4.79 -0.18 3.63
CA GLU A 139 3.66 -0.25 2.71
C GLU A 139 3.27 1.15 2.26
N GLU A 140 3.11 2.07 3.21
CA GLU A 140 2.64 3.45 3.06
C GLU A 140 3.55 4.34 2.20
N VAL A 141 4.75 3.87 1.89
CA VAL A 141 5.73 4.55 1.03
C VAL A 141 6.02 3.79 -0.26
N GLY A 142 5.07 2.92 -0.68
CA GLY A 142 5.09 2.23 -1.96
C GLY A 142 5.36 0.74 -1.88
N CYS A 143 4.89 0.06 -0.84
CA CYS A 143 5.00 -1.38 -0.63
C CYS A 143 6.45 -1.86 -0.76
N LEU A 144 7.40 -1.10 -0.20
CA LEU A 144 8.83 -1.38 -0.36
C LEU A 144 9.29 -2.53 0.51
N GLY A 145 8.76 -2.60 1.74
CA GLY A 145 9.24 -3.52 2.76
C GLY A 145 8.87 -4.97 2.53
N VAL A 146 7.74 -5.25 1.91
CA VAL A 146 7.30 -6.64 1.63
C VAL A 146 8.14 -7.34 0.58
N ARG A 147 8.76 -6.59 -0.35
CA ARG A 147 9.47 -7.13 -1.52
C ARG A 147 10.61 -8.10 -1.17
N PRO A 148 11.49 -7.82 -0.19
CA PRO A 148 12.51 -8.78 0.25
C PRO A 148 11.91 -10.08 0.81
N MET A 149 10.79 -10.01 1.52
CA MET A 149 10.10 -11.20 2.03
C MET A 149 9.48 -12.01 0.89
N ILE A 150 8.78 -11.36 -0.03
CA ILE A 150 8.19 -12.00 -1.23
C ILE A 150 9.26 -12.72 -2.05
N ALA A 151 10.44 -12.12 -2.23
CA ALA A 151 11.54 -12.71 -2.99
C ALA A 151 12.06 -14.03 -2.38
N ARG A 152 11.81 -14.29 -1.10
CA ARG A 152 12.21 -15.52 -0.39
C ARG A 152 11.13 -16.60 -0.40
N LEU A 153 9.87 -16.27 -0.76
CA LEU A 153 8.77 -17.25 -0.82
C LEU A 153 9.03 -18.32 -1.88
N GLY A 154 8.99 -19.58 -1.44
CA GLY A 154 9.33 -20.74 -2.29
C GLY A 154 10.83 -20.96 -2.50
N GLN A 155 11.68 -20.22 -1.77
CA GLN A 155 13.12 -20.45 -1.67
C GLN A 155 13.46 -21.03 -0.28
N ASP A 156 13.51 -20.19 0.73
CA ASP A 156 13.79 -20.55 2.12
C ASP A 156 12.63 -20.18 3.06
N LEU A 157 11.61 -19.50 2.54
CA LEU A 157 10.32 -19.33 3.20
C LEU A 157 9.24 -20.10 2.44
N PRO A 158 8.31 -20.77 3.15
CA PRO A 158 7.15 -21.40 2.53
C PRO A 158 6.39 -20.44 1.61
N ARG A 159 5.87 -20.95 0.48
CA ARG A 159 5.02 -20.17 -0.43
C ARG A 159 3.56 -20.46 -0.15
N PRO A 160 2.77 -19.51 0.36
CA PRO A 160 1.33 -19.69 0.50
C PRO A 160 0.67 -20.01 -0.85
N ARG A 161 -0.37 -20.84 -0.84
CA ARG A 161 -1.20 -21.08 -2.04
C ARG A 161 -2.11 -19.90 -2.36
N VAL A 162 -2.52 -19.17 -1.31
CA VAL A 162 -3.26 -17.90 -1.40
C VAL A 162 -2.79 -16.95 -0.29
N VAL A 163 -2.92 -15.65 -0.53
CA VAL A 163 -2.63 -14.59 0.46
C VAL A 163 -3.87 -13.71 0.66
N ILE A 164 -4.27 -13.55 1.91
CA ILE A 164 -5.28 -12.57 2.31
C ILE A 164 -4.54 -11.34 2.85
N VAL A 165 -4.68 -10.22 2.15
CA VAL A 165 -4.13 -8.92 2.56
C VAL A 165 -5.21 -8.19 3.36
N GLY A 166 -4.94 -7.88 4.61
CA GLY A 166 -5.95 -7.47 5.59
C GLY A 166 -6.23 -5.97 5.62
N GLU A 167 -6.12 -5.27 4.49
CA GLU A 167 -6.44 -3.86 4.36
C GLU A 167 -7.90 -3.53 4.68
N PRO A 168 -8.19 -2.27 5.08
CA PRO A 168 -9.52 -1.86 5.55
C PRO A 168 -10.56 -1.82 4.43
N THR A 169 -11.25 -2.92 4.23
CA THR A 169 -12.31 -3.09 3.22
C THR A 169 -13.72 -3.20 3.80
N SER A 170 -13.89 -2.94 5.10
CA SER A 170 -15.13 -3.26 5.83
C SER A 170 -15.52 -4.74 5.71
N MET A 171 -14.53 -5.64 5.66
CA MET A 171 -14.68 -7.08 5.41
C MET A 171 -15.32 -7.42 4.06
N GLN A 172 -15.34 -6.49 3.10
CA GLN A 172 -15.72 -6.77 1.71
C GLN A 172 -14.58 -7.48 0.99
N VAL A 173 -14.92 -8.35 0.04
CA VAL A 173 -13.95 -9.09 -0.78
C VAL A 173 -13.54 -8.23 -1.95
N ILE A 174 -12.28 -7.80 -1.97
CA ILE A 174 -11.71 -6.99 -3.04
C ILE A 174 -10.84 -7.89 -3.93
N ASP A 175 -11.21 -7.97 -5.18
CA ASP A 175 -10.55 -8.79 -6.20
C ASP A 175 -9.75 -7.97 -7.22
N GLY A 176 -9.68 -6.66 -7.05
CA GLY A 176 -8.89 -5.78 -7.90
C GLY A 176 -8.57 -4.43 -7.26
N HIS A 177 -7.38 -3.91 -7.54
CA HIS A 177 -7.02 -2.53 -7.22
C HIS A 177 -6.15 -1.89 -8.32
N LYS A 178 -6.17 -0.55 -8.38
CA LYS A 178 -5.36 0.21 -9.33
C LYS A 178 -3.88 0.17 -8.94
N CYS A 179 -3.00 0.39 -9.92
CA CYS A 179 -1.58 0.65 -9.63
C CYS A 179 -1.39 2.02 -8.96
N ILE A 180 -0.22 2.21 -8.38
CA ILE A 180 0.32 3.53 -8.02
C ILE A 180 1.70 3.66 -8.64
N ASP A 181 1.84 4.61 -9.57
CA ASP A 181 3.14 5.02 -10.06
C ASP A 181 3.33 6.52 -9.80
N VAL A 182 4.41 6.86 -9.12
CA VAL A 182 4.80 8.26 -8.85
C VAL A 182 6.03 8.57 -9.66
N PHE A 183 5.94 9.66 -10.41
CA PHE A 183 7.00 10.13 -11.30
C PHE A 183 7.47 11.51 -10.89
N ARG A 184 8.79 11.72 -10.99
CA ARG A 184 9.40 13.05 -10.95
C ARG A 184 9.94 13.37 -12.32
N THR A 185 9.42 14.44 -12.92
CA THR A 185 9.94 15.00 -14.18
C THR A 185 10.72 16.26 -13.87
N THR A 186 12.03 16.20 -14.05
CA THR A 186 12.95 17.34 -13.87
C THR A 186 13.18 18.03 -15.20
N VAL A 187 12.85 19.30 -15.27
CA VAL A 187 13.17 20.19 -16.40
C VAL A 187 14.44 20.95 -16.06
N THR A 188 15.44 20.83 -16.92
CA THR A 188 16.69 21.60 -16.83
C THR A 188 16.78 22.56 -18.01
N GLY A 189 16.76 23.86 -17.72
CA GLY A 189 16.94 24.94 -18.66
C GLY A 189 18.29 25.65 -18.49
N LYS A 190 18.29 26.98 -18.63
CA LYS A 190 19.47 27.83 -18.49
C LYS A 190 19.11 29.13 -17.78
N GLU A 191 19.81 29.41 -16.71
CA GLU A 191 19.67 30.67 -15.98
C GLU A 191 20.18 31.86 -16.81
N ALA A 192 19.56 32.99 -16.60
CA ALA A 192 19.94 34.28 -17.14
C ALA A 192 19.38 35.40 -16.25
N HIS A 193 19.88 36.62 -16.44
CA HIS A 193 19.27 37.78 -15.80
C HIS A 193 17.84 38.01 -16.37
N SER A 194 16.86 38.27 -15.50
CA SER A 194 15.46 38.39 -15.93
C SER A 194 15.18 39.54 -16.94
N SER A 195 16.08 40.54 -17.04
CA SER A 195 15.96 41.62 -18.04
C SER A 195 16.37 41.16 -19.44
N ILE A 196 17.03 40.03 -19.60
CA ILE A 196 17.47 39.48 -20.91
C ILE A 196 17.07 37.99 -20.98
N PRO A 197 15.76 37.66 -20.89
CA PRO A 197 15.31 36.28 -20.81
C PRO A 197 15.62 35.44 -22.06
N ALA A 198 15.85 36.12 -23.21
CA ALA A 198 16.11 35.44 -24.49
C ALA A 198 17.42 34.63 -24.53
N ILE A 199 18.40 34.90 -23.64
CA ILE A 199 19.65 34.13 -23.55
C ILE A 199 19.55 32.98 -22.53
N GLY A 200 18.43 32.87 -21.83
CA GLY A 200 18.09 31.82 -20.87
C GLY A 200 17.05 30.86 -21.43
N VAL A 201 16.81 29.76 -20.69
CA VAL A 201 15.71 28.82 -20.93
C VAL A 201 14.97 28.65 -19.62
N ASN A 202 13.75 29.16 -19.58
CA ASN A 202 12.92 29.12 -18.36
C ASN A 202 12.31 27.72 -18.13
N ALA A 203 12.84 27.02 -17.12
CA ALA A 203 12.39 25.67 -16.76
C ALA A 203 10.94 25.64 -16.27
N ILE A 204 10.46 26.69 -15.56
CA ILE A 204 9.06 26.75 -15.11
C ILE A 204 8.11 26.88 -16.31
N SER A 205 8.46 27.72 -17.32
CA SER A 205 7.64 27.84 -18.52
C SER A 205 7.60 26.57 -19.38
N ALA A 206 8.66 25.76 -19.34
CA ALA A 206 8.65 24.45 -20.00
C ALA A 206 7.85 23.43 -19.15
N ALA A 207 8.01 23.43 -17.83
CA ALA A 207 7.27 22.57 -16.92
C ALA A 207 5.76 22.82 -16.96
N SER A 208 5.31 24.08 -17.13
CA SER A 208 3.87 24.38 -17.24
C SER A 208 3.23 23.72 -18.47
N LYS A 209 3.97 23.54 -19.56
CA LYS A 209 3.48 22.82 -20.75
C LYS A 209 3.43 21.31 -20.53
N LEU A 210 4.31 20.75 -19.67
CA LEU A 210 4.22 19.35 -19.26
C LEU A 210 3.01 19.13 -18.36
N VAL A 211 2.72 20.05 -17.44
CA VAL A 211 1.50 20.02 -16.60
C VAL A 211 0.25 20.00 -17.49
N ASP A 212 0.16 20.90 -18.48
CA ASP A 212 -0.96 20.94 -19.44
C ASP A 212 -1.08 19.64 -20.27
N GLU A 213 0.04 18.99 -20.62
CA GLU A 213 0.00 17.67 -21.30
C GLU A 213 -0.46 16.58 -20.36
N ILE A 214 -0.03 16.56 -19.08
CA ILE A 214 -0.49 15.61 -18.08
C ILE A 214 -2.01 15.74 -17.87
N ASP A 215 -2.54 16.96 -17.80
CA ASP A 215 -3.98 17.21 -17.68
C ASP A 215 -4.74 16.74 -18.93
N ARG A 216 -4.16 16.89 -20.14
CA ARG A 216 -4.73 16.32 -21.37
C ARG A 216 -4.76 14.79 -21.34
N MET A 217 -3.68 14.18 -20.86
CA MET A 217 -3.62 12.73 -20.70
C MET A 217 -4.71 12.25 -19.72
N ALA A 218 -4.88 12.93 -18.59
CA ALA A 218 -5.92 12.63 -17.62
C ALA A 218 -7.33 12.72 -18.23
N ALA A 219 -7.61 13.79 -18.97
CA ALA A 219 -8.89 13.99 -19.65
C ALA A 219 -9.17 12.96 -20.75
N GLU A 220 -8.13 12.42 -21.37
CA GLU A 220 -8.26 11.39 -22.41
C GLU A 220 -8.59 10.03 -21.80
N VAL A 221 -7.84 9.58 -20.78
CA VAL A 221 -8.11 8.29 -20.13
C VAL A 221 -9.49 8.26 -19.51
N ALA A 222 -9.96 9.36 -18.91
CA ALA A 222 -11.30 9.50 -18.38
C ALA A 222 -12.44 9.36 -19.42
N LYS A 223 -12.11 9.56 -20.72
CA LYS A 223 -13.09 9.40 -21.82
C LYS A 223 -13.00 8.05 -22.52
N THR A 224 -11.82 7.43 -22.49
CA THR A 224 -11.54 6.22 -23.28
C THR A 224 -11.58 4.95 -22.46
N GLU A 225 -11.39 5.04 -21.16
CA GLU A 225 -11.47 3.92 -20.23
C GLU A 225 -12.80 3.91 -19.47
N ASN A 226 -13.39 2.72 -19.27
CA ASN A 226 -14.58 2.56 -18.44
C ASN A 226 -14.65 1.12 -17.91
N ASP A 227 -14.19 0.95 -16.69
CA ASP A 227 -14.35 -0.29 -15.93
C ASP A 227 -15.20 -0.01 -14.69
N PRO A 228 -16.51 -0.39 -14.72
CA PRO A 228 -17.45 -0.09 -13.63
C PRO A 228 -17.14 -0.85 -12.33
N HIS A 229 -16.14 -1.73 -12.33
CA HIS A 229 -15.66 -2.41 -11.13
C HIS A 229 -14.89 -1.44 -10.19
N PHE A 230 -14.43 -0.31 -10.72
CA PHE A 230 -13.65 0.70 -9.97
C PHE A 230 -14.42 2.04 -9.87
N ASP A 231 -14.07 2.82 -8.84
CA ASP A 231 -14.52 4.20 -8.68
C ASP A 231 -13.31 5.13 -8.42
N PRO A 232 -13.02 6.08 -9.33
CA PRO A 232 -13.64 6.29 -10.65
C PRO A 232 -13.37 5.11 -11.61
N PRO A 233 -14.23 4.89 -12.63
CA PRO A 233 -14.17 3.73 -13.53
C PRO A 233 -13.08 3.82 -14.60
N HIS A 234 -12.07 4.62 -14.41
CA HIS A 234 -10.97 4.85 -15.33
C HIS A 234 -9.66 5.09 -14.57
N SER A 235 -8.53 4.99 -15.25
CA SER A 235 -7.25 5.42 -14.70
C SER A 235 -7.27 6.92 -14.42
N THR A 236 -6.51 7.35 -13.43
CA THR A 236 -6.34 8.78 -13.12
C THR A 236 -4.87 9.17 -13.19
N VAL A 237 -4.62 10.34 -13.78
CA VAL A 237 -3.29 10.95 -13.83
C VAL A 237 -3.43 12.34 -13.23
N MET A 238 -2.53 12.72 -12.33
CA MET A 238 -2.58 14.05 -11.71
C MET A 238 -1.19 14.58 -11.35
N VAL A 239 -1.02 15.89 -11.46
CA VAL A 239 0.15 16.60 -10.92
C VAL A 239 -0.08 16.81 -9.42
N ALA A 240 0.89 16.38 -8.60
CA ALA A 240 0.83 16.52 -7.16
C ALA A 240 1.60 17.74 -6.64
N MET A 241 2.77 18.04 -7.23
CA MET A 241 3.62 19.15 -6.80
C MET A 241 4.39 19.73 -8.00
N VAL A 242 4.66 21.04 -7.94
CA VAL A 242 5.58 21.72 -8.84
C VAL A 242 6.50 22.59 -8.00
N ASP A 243 7.81 22.40 -8.16
CA ASP A 243 8.84 23.18 -7.46
C ASP A 243 9.88 23.70 -8.42
N GLY A 244 10.17 24.99 -8.38
CA GLY A 244 11.13 25.59 -9.31
C GLY A 244 11.39 27.06 -9.10
N GLY A 245 12.55 27.50 -9.61
CA GLY A 245 13.00 28.88 -9.48
C GLY A 245 13.78 29.12 -8.19
N THR A 246 14.53 30.22 -8.14
CA THR A 246 15.37 30.59 -6.99
C THR A 246 15.16 32.05 -6.54
N ALA A 247 14.91 32.96 -7.50
CA ALA A 247 14.69 34.37 -7.23
C ALA A 247 13.93 35.05 -8.40
N PRO A 248 13.16 36.12 -8.13
CA PRO A 248 12.32 36.76 -9.17
C PRO A 248 13.11 37.46 -10.29
N ASN A 249 14.39 37.73 -10.08
CA ASN A 249 15.27 38.37 -11.05
C ASN A 249 16.20 37.41 -11.79
N ILE A 250 15.97 36.09 -11.67
CA ILE A 250 16.74 35.05 -12.37
C ILE A 250 15.77 34.21 -13.22
N VAL A 251 16.12 33.93 -14.48
CA VAL A 251 15.41 32.95 -15.31
C VAL A 251 15.59 31.58 -14.65
N PRO A 252 14.51 30.85 -14.26
CA PRO A 252 14.62 29.57 -13.59
C PRO A 252 15.35 28.52 -14.43
N ARG A 253 16.40 27.93 -13.84
CA ARG A 253 17.16 26.85 -14.48
C ARG A 253 16.52 25.49 -14.29
N ASN A 254 15.95 25.22 -13.11
CA ASN A 254 15.38 23.94 -12.78
C ASN A 254 13.91 24.07 -12.37
N CYS A 255 13.12 23.06 -12.72
CA CYS A 255 11.76 22.89 -12.22
C CYS A 255 11.46 21.39 -12.17
N ASP A 256 10.97 20.92 -11.01
CA ASP A 256 10.49 19.56 -10.80
C ASP A 256 8.97 19.54 -10.84
N VAL A 257 8.42 18.55 -11.54
CA VAL A 257 6.99 18.22 -11.57
C VAL A 257 6.84 16.82 -11.00
N LEU A 258 6.19 16.71 -9.84
CA LEU A 258 5.82 15.43 -9.24
C LEU A 258 4.39 15.12 -9.66
N TRP A 259 4.19 13.96 -10.29
CA TRP A 259 2.89 13.54 -10.80
C TRP A 259 2.70 12.04 -10.60
N GLN A 260 1.46 11.57 -10.59
CA GLN A 260 1.12 10.18 -10.33
C GLN A 260 0.10 9.63 -11.31
N LEU A 261 0.18 8.32 -11.48
CA LEU A 261 -0.78 7.48 -12.17
C LEU A 261 -1.44 6.53 -11.16
N ARG A 262 -2.77 6.45 -11.19
CA ARG A 262 -3.55 5.36 -10.62
C ARG A 262 -4.18 4.59 -11.78
N GLY A 263 -3.48 3.60 -12.29
CA GLY A 263 -3.86 2.87 -13.50
C GLY A 263 -4.77 1.68 -13.21
N LEU A 264 -5.78 1.49 -14.04
CA LEU A 264 -6.56 0.25 -14.05
C LEU A 264 -5.65 -0.97 -14.31
N PRO A 265 -6.04 -2.18 -13.87
CA PRO A 265 -5.33 -3.40 -14.26
C PRO A 265 -5.11 -3.46 -15.79
N GLY A 266 -3.88 -3.72 -16.20
CA GLY A 266 -3.47 -3.70 -17.61
C GLY A 266 -2.90 -2.36 -18.10
N THR A 267 -3.07 -1.26 -17.38
CA THR A 267 -2.41 0.01 -17.70
C THR A 267 -0.92 -0.08 -17.42
N MET A 268 -0.11 0.22 -18.44
CA MET A 268 1.35 0.17 -18.30
C MET A 268 1.93 1.56 -18.01
N ALA A 269 2.42 1.76 -16.80
CA ALA A 269 3.03 3.02 -16.35
C ALA A 269 4.14 3.54 -17.30
N LYS A 270 4.92 2.61 -17.88
CA LYS A 270 5.96 2.95 -18.86
C LYS A 270 5.40 3.61 -20.12
N ASP A 271 4.19 3.25 -20.57
CA ASP A 271 3.60 3.83 -21.79
C ASP A 271 3.09 5.25 -21.50
N VAL A 272 2.57 5.48 -20.28
CA VAL A 272 2.16 6.81 -19.81
C VAL A 272 3.36 7.76 -19.69
N SER A 273 4.45 7.31 -19.07
CA SER A 273 5.68 8.12 -18.95
C SER A 273 6.38 8.32 -20.29
N ALA A 274 6.38 7.34 -21.19
CA ALA A 274 6.93 7.45 -22.54
C ALA A 274 6.16 8.48 -23.39
N ARG A 275 4.84 8.56 -23.23
CA ARG A 275 4.02 9.58 -23.91
C ARG A 275 4.44 11.00 -23.50
N LEU A 276 4.66 11.24 -22.19
CA LEU A 276 5.13 12.54 -21.71
C LEU A 276 6.54 12.86 -22.24
N ALA A 277 7.43 11.86 -22.28
CA ALA A 277 8.76 12.01 -22.84
C ALA A 277 8.71 12.36 -24.34
N ALA A 278 7.88 11.66 -25.12
CA ALA A 278 7.70 11.96 -26.55
C ALA A 278 7.15 13.38 -26.80
N PHE A 279 6.24 13.86 -25.93
CA PHE A 279 5.77 15.24 -25.98
C PHE A 279 6.93 16.22 -25.71
N ALA A 280 7.75 15.98 -24.68
CA ALA A 280 8.90 16.82 -24.37
C ALA A 280 9.91 16.87 -25.52
N ASP A 281 10.23 15.72 -26.12
CA ASP A 281 11.16 15.62 -27.25
C ASP A 281 10.68 16.38 -28.49
N LYS A 282 9.37 16.32 -28.75
CA LYS A 282 8.79 16.95 -29.97
C LYS A 282 8.48 18.45 -29.79
N ALA A 283 7.93 18.80 -28.61
CA ALA A 283 7.32 20.12 -28.43
C ALA A 283 8.15 21.10 -27.56
N LEU A 284 9.12 20.60 -26.77
CA LEU A 284 9.86 21.44 -25.83
C LEU A 284 11.36 21.49 -26.14
N LEU A 285 11.99 20.34 -26.26
CA LEU A 285 13.45 20.22 -26.33
C LEU A 285 14.08 20.91 -27.59
N PRO A 286 13.44 20.95 -28.77
CA PRO A 286 14.01 21.65 -29.91
C PRO A 286 14.25 23.13 -29.61
N ASP A 287 13.25 23.84 -29.09
CA ASP A 287 13.34 25.26 -28.76
C ASP A 287 14.28 25.53 -27.59
N MET A 288 14.22 24.68 -26.55
CA MET A 288 15.09 24.78 -25.41
C MET A 288 16.56 24.60 -25.77
N ARG A 289 16.87 23.62 -26.62
CA ARG A 289 18.25 23.31 -27.07
C ARG A 289 18.80 24.29 -28.05
N ALA A 290 17.96 25.01 -28.78
CA ALA A 290 18.40 26.11 -29.62
C ALA A 290 19.09 27.24 -28.83
N VAL A 291 18.69 27.46 -27.57
CA VAL A 291 19.27 28.45 -26.64
C VAL A 291 20.25 27.82 -25.66
N ALA A 292 19.99 26.62 -25.22
CA ALA A 292 20.81 25.87 -24.24
C ALA A 292 20.98 24.42 -24.70
N PRO A 293 22.09 24.08 -25.39
CA PRO A 293 22.29 22.71 -25.91
C PRO A 293 22.16 21.57 -24.88
N ASN A 294 22.43 21.87 -23.61
CA ASN A 294 22.34 20.92 -22.50
C ASN A 294 20.95 20.92 -21.81
N ALA A 295 19.94 21.62 -22.36
CA ALA A 295 18.59 21.59 -21.83
C ALA A 295 18.01 20.17 -21.94
N ALA A 296 17.31 19.74 -20.86
CA ALA A 296 16.82 18.39 -20.72
C ALA A 296 15.46 18.34 -20.00
N VAL A 297 14.71 17.31 -20.32
CA VAL A 297 13.52 16.87 -19.57
C VAL A 297 13.71 15.40 -19.26
N ASN A 298 13.79 15.06 -17.98
CA ASN A 298 14.03 13.70 -17.53
C ASN A 298 12.94 13.26 -16.57
N THR A 299 12.32 12.12 -16.83
CA THR A 299 11.34 11.52 -15.94
C THR A 299 11.95 10.30 -15.24
N LYS A 300 11.84 10.27 -13.91
CA LYS A 300 12.22 9.14 -13.05
C LYS A 300 10.99 8.64 -12.33
N THR A 301 10.83 7.31 -12.24
CA THR A 301 9.86 6.68 -11.38
C THR A 301 10.40 6.68 -9.95
N GLU A 302 9.65 7.23 -9.00
CA GLU A 302 9.98 7.24 -7.57
C GLU A 302 9.31 6.10 -6.83
N THR A 303 8.06 5.79 -7.19
CA THR A 303 7.28 4.69 -6.62
C THR A 303 6.60 3.92 -7.73
N ALA A 304 6.54 2.60 -7.61
CA ALA A 304 5.80 1.73 -8.51
C ALA A 304 5.22 0.55 -7.70
N VAL A 305 3.89 0.54 -7.61
CA VAL A 305 3.12 -0.57 -7.03
C VAL A 305 2.22 -1.12 -8.14
N PRO A 306 2.34 -2.40 -8.52
CA PRO A 306 1.55 -2.97 -9.60
C PRO A 306 0.06 -2.93 -9.28
N ALA A 307 -0.77 -2.84 -10.32
CA ALA A 307 -2.19 -3.09 -10.18
C ALA A 307 -2.44 -4.56 -9.81
N PHE A 308 -3.58 -4.81 -9.21
CA PHE A 308 -4.04 -6.14 -8.86
C PHE A 308 -5.37 -6.45 -9.56
N SER A 309 -5.49 -7.64 -10.10
CA SER A 309 -6.76 -8.17 -10.60
C SER A 309 -6.74 -9.68 -10.46
N ALA A 310 -7.50 -10.19 -9.53
CA ALA A 310 -7.72 -11.62 -9.41
C ALA A 310 -8.49 -12.14 -10.62
N GLY A 311 -8.05 -13.25 -11.21
CA GLY A 311 -8.78 -13.88 -12.30
C GLY A 311 -10.16 -14.41 -11.84
N PRO A 312 -11.07 -14.70 -12.79
CA PRO A 312 -12.43 -15.15 -12.49
C PRO A 312 -12.48 -16.45 -11.67
N ASP A 313 -11.46 -17.29 -11.79
CA ASP A 313 -11.34 -18.58 -11.08
C ASP A 313 -10.37 -18.48 -9.89
N SER A 314 -10.16 -17.30 -9.32
CA SER A 314 -9.22 -17.09 -8.23
C SER A 314 -9.62 -17.87 -6.98
N GLU A 315 -8.73 -18.78 -6.56
CA GLU A 315 -8.87 -19.53 -5.32
C GLU A 315 -8.91 -18.60 -4.10
N ALA A 316 -8.11 -17.53 -4.09
CA ALA A 316 -8.09 -16.56 -3.01
C ALA A 316 -9.43 -15.84 -2.85
N VAL A 317 -10.04 -15.43 -3.97
CA VAL A 317 -11.36 -14.78 -3.98
C VAL A 317 -12.44 -15.78 -3.52
N SER A 318 -12.44 -17.00 -4.05
CA SER A 318 -13.41 -18.04 -3.66
C SER A 318 -13.32 -18.37 -2.17
N LEU A 319 -12.12 -18.43 -1.61
CA LEU A 319 -11.89 -18.60 -0.18
C LEU A 319 -12.48 -17.43 0.61
N ALA A 320 -12.14 -16.19 0.26
CA ALA A 320 -12.62 -15.01 0.99
C ALA A 320 -14.16 -14.87 0.91
N MET A 321 -14.77 -15.17 -0.25
CA MET A 321 -16.24 -15.19 -0.39
C MET A 321 -16.88 -16.24 0.51
N THR A 322 -16.29 -17.43 0.62
CA THR A 322 -16.76 -18.48 1.54
C THR A 322 -16.68 -18.04 2.99
N LEU A 323 -15.59 -17.41 3.39
CA LEU A 323 -15.36 -16.96 4.77
C LEU A 323 -16.28 -15.80 5.17
N THR A 324 -16.50 -14.85 4.26
CA THR A 324 -17.37 -13.68 4.51
C THR A 324 -18.86 -13.97 4.31
N GLY A 325 -19.19 -14.98 3.48
CA GLY A 325 -20.55 -15.21 2.98
C GLY A 325 -20.95 -14.21 1.90
N ALA A 326 -19.99 -13.48 1.33
CA ALA A 326 -20.25 -12.54 0.23
C ALA A 326 -20.64 -13.26 -1.06
N ASN A 327 -21.46 -12.61 -1.87
CA ASN A 327 -21.89 -13.11 -3.18
C ASN A 327 -21.44 -12.21 -4.34
N ARG A 328 -20.63 -11.22 -4.05
CA ARG A 328 -20.02 -10.28 -5.01
C ARG A 328 -18.68 -9.80 -4.51
N THR A 329 -17.86 -9.32 -5.43
CA THR A 329 -16.57 -8.66 -5.19
C THR A 329 -16.64 -7.18 -5.55
N CYS A 330 -15.63 -6.42 -5.17
CA CYS A 330 -15.47 -5.01 -5.49
C CYS A 330 -14.02 -4.72 -5.89
N GLY A 331 -13.82 -3.72 -6.74
CA GLY A 331 -12.52 -3.10 -6.98
C GLY A 331 -12.32 -1.86 -6.12
N VAL A 332 -11.07 -1.51 -5.82
CA VAL A 332 -10.71 -0.28 -5.11
C VAL A 332 -9.67 0.53 -5.87
N SER A 333 -9.64 1.85 -5.62
CA SER A 333 -8.72 2.75 -6.33
C SER A 333 -7.40 3.02 -5.60
N TYR A 334 -7.27 2.58 -4.34
CA TYR A 334 -5.96 2.53 -3.65
C TYR A 334 -5.22 1.23 -4.00
N ALA A 335 -3.90 1.22 -3.87
CA ALA A 335 -3.09 0.02 -4.09
C ALA A 335 -2.74 -0.61 -2.75
N THR A 336 -2.41 -1.89 -2.80
CA THR A 336 -1.99 -2.70 -1.66
C THR A 336 -0.85 -3.63 -2.06
N GLU A 337 -0.34 -4.42 -1.13
CA GLU A 337 0.66 -5.46 -1.41
C GLU A 337 0.14 -6.62 -2.29
N ALA A 338 -1.19 -6.73 -2.51
CA ALA A 338 -1.79 -7.87 -3.22
C ALA A 338 -1.26 -8.06 -4.64
N GLY A 339 -1.02 -6.96 -5.38
CA GLY A 339 -0.42 -7.03 -6.71
C GLY A 339 0.99 -7.62 -6.70
N LEU A 340 1.80 -7.32 -5.68
CA LEU A 340 3.15 -7.86 -5.54
C LEU A 340 3.13 -9.36 -5.22
N PHE A 341 2.21 -9.82 -4.37
CA PHE A 341 2.03 -11.25 -4.11
C PHE A 341 1.59 -11.99 -5.37
N GLN A 342 0.64 -11.44 -6.11
CA GLN A 342 0.16 -12.03 -7.36
C GLN A 342 1.28 -12.14 -8.41
N ASP A 343 2.07 -11.09 -8.60
CA ASP A 343 3.22 -11.09 -9.53
C ASP A 343 4.27 -12.14 -9.16
N ALA A 344 4.39 -12.46 -7.87
CA ALA A 344 5.26 -13.51 -7.36
C ALA A 344 4.64 -14.93 -7.42
N GLY A 345 3.46 -15.07 -8.01
CA GLY A 345 2.75 -16.35 -8.15
C GLY A 345 2.05 -16.83 -6.88
N CYS A 346 1.70 -15.90 -5.97
CA CYS A 346 0.84 -16.13 -4.83
C CYS A 346 -0.51 -15.46 -5.10
N PRO A 347 -1.55 -16.20 -5.51
CA PRO A 347 -2.90 -15.66 -5.68
C PRO A 347 -3.32 -14.89 -4.42
N ALA A 348 -3.83 -13.68 -4.60
CA ALA A 348 -4.16 -12.80 -3.49
C ALA A 348 -5.64 -12.35 -3.52
N VAL A 349 -6.10 -11.87 -2.38
CA VAL A 349 -7.37 -11.18 -2.19
C VAL A 349 -7.18 -10.14 -1.09
N VAL A 350 -7.91 -9.03 -1.17
CA VAL A 350 -7.86 -8.03 -0.09
C VAL A 350 -9.17 -8.09 0.71
N CYS A 351 -9.06 -8.28 2.01
CA CYS A 351 -10.21 -8.36 2.91
C CYS A 351 -9.76 -8.14 4.37
N GLY A 352 -10.22 -7.07 4.98
CA GLY A 352 -9.89 -6.76 6.36
C GLY A 352 -10.85 -5.78 7.03
N PRO A 353 -10.70 -5.58 8.36
CA PRO A 353 -11.59 -4.77 9.17
C PRO A 353 -11.34 -3.28 9.01
N GLY A 354 -12.39 -2.48 9.18
CA GLY A 354 -12.33 -1.03 9.04
C GLY A 354 -12.60 -0.56 7.61
N SER A 355 -12.64 0.74 7.40
CA SER A 355 -12.89 1.36 6.09
C SER A 355 -11.78 2.34 5.77
N ILE A 356 -11.34 2.34 4.52
CA ILE A 356 -10.32 3.27 4.00
C ILE A 356 -10.68 4.75 4.22
N GLU A 357 -11.97 5.05 4.39
CA GLU A 357 -12.45 6.41 4.67
C GLU A 357 -11.96 6.95 6.03
N GLN A 358 -11.61 6.08 6.97
CA GLN A 358 -11.06 6.45 8.27
C GLN A 358 -9.53 6.53 8.27
N ALA A 359 -8.88 5.89 7.30
CA ALA A 359 -7.43 5.88 7.19
C ALA A 359 -6.85 7.26 6.87
N HIS A 360 -5.60 7.51 7.23
CA HIS A 360 -4.82 8.72 6.94
C HIS A 360 -5.39 10.04 7.52
N SER A 361 -6.49 9.97 8.27
CA SER A 361 -7.15 11.13 8.90
C SER A 361 -6.80 11.24 10.38
N ALA A 362 -6.99 12.44 10.97
CA ALA A 362 -7.03 12.59 12.42
C ALA A 362 -8.21 11.78 12.99
N ASP A 363 -8.05 11.30 14.22
CA ASP A 363 -9.06 10.46 14.88
C ASP A 363 -9.42 9.20 14.05
N GLU A 364 -8.43 8.61 13.36
CA GLU A 364 -8.55 7.30 12.76
C GLU A 364 -9.11 6.30 13.76
N TYR A 365 -10.02 5.42 13.31
CA TYR A 365 -10.63 4.41 14.16
C TYR A 365 -11.00 3.15 13.40
N VAL A 366 -11.08 2.04 14.13
CA VAL A 366 -11.80 0.83 13.71
C VAL A 366 -12.96 0.57 14.69
N SER A 367 -14.12 0.13 14.20
CA SER A 367 -15.22 -0.24 15.11
C SER A 367 -14.98 -1.63 15.72
N LYS A 368 -15.45 -1.84 16.97
CA LYS A 368 -15.39 -3.16 17.62
C LYS A 368 -16.15 -4.22 16.81
N ALA A 369 -17.25 -3.83 16.17
CA ALA A 369 -17.99 -4.72 15.27
C ALA A 369 -17.16 -5.22 14.08
N GLN A 370 -16.27 -4.36 13.53
CA GLN A 370 -15.35 -4.77 12.46
C GLN A 370 -14.27 -5.72 12.98
N ILE A 371 -13.76 -5.49 14.19
CA ILE A 371 -12.84 -6.43 14.87
C ILE A 371 -13.53 -7.79 15.08
N GLU A 372 -14.78 -7.80 15.59
CA GLU A 372 -15.59 -9.02 15.76
C GLU A 372 -15.79 -9.77 14.45
N SER A 373 -16.17 -9.07 13.38
CA SER A 373 -16.33 -9.67 12.05
C SER A 373 -15.02 -10.28 11.52
N CYS A 374 -13.87 -9.64 11.77
CA CYS A 374 -12.58 -10.17 11.40
C CYS A 374 -12.22 -11.43 12.21
N LEU A 375 -12.49 -11.45 13.50
CA LEU A 375 -12.27 -12.63 14.35
C LEU A 375 -13.16 -13.81 13.93
N GLU A 376 -14.42 -13.56 13.55
CA GLU A 376 -15.31 -14.58 12.99
C GLU A 376 -14.78 -15.13 11.66
N PHE A 377 -14.28 -14.25 10.79
CA PHE A 377 -13.63 -14.63 9.54
C PHE A 377 -12.42 -15.54 9.78
N LEU A 378 -11.55 -15.21 10.73
CA LEU A 378 -10.37 -16.00 11.08
C LEU A 378 -10.75 -17.36 11.74
N ALA A 379 -11.84 -17.41 12.52
CA ALA A 379 -12.35 -18.66 13.08
C ALA A 379 -12.87 -19.61 11.98
N LYS A 380 -13.63 -19.08 11.00
CA LYS A 380 -14.07 -19.86 9.84
C LYS A 380 -12.90 -20.32 8.98
N LEU A 381 -11.85 -19.48 8.82
CA LEU A 381 -10.62 -19.90 8.17
C LEU A 381 -9.99 -21.09 8.89
N THR A 382 -9.94 -21.05 10.20
CA THR A 382 -9.41 -22.17 11.01
C THR A 382 -10.18 -23.46 10.77
N ASP A 383 -11.53 -23.39 10.76
CA ASP A 383 -12.38 -24.56 10.45
C ASP A 383 -12.07 -25.14 9.06
N LEU A 384 -11.94 -24.28 8.05
CA LEU A 384 -11.61 -24.71 6.67
C LEU A 384 -10.20 -25.30 6.55
N MET A 385 -9.23 -24.76 7.29
CA MET A 385 -7.86 -25.28 7.27
C MET A 385 -7.70 -26.55 8.08
N SER A 386 -8.70 -26.96 8.86
CA SER A 386 -8.73 -28.19 9.67
C SER A 386 -9.52 -29.34 9.02
N ALA A 387 -10.16 -29.08 7.88
CA ALA A 387 -10.94 -30.06 7.11
C ALA A 387 -10.09 -30.74 6.05
#